data_3eb5e4e33eb4744bb897e7c36c496d69
#
_entry.id   3eb5e4e33eb4744bb897e7c36c496d69
#
_cell.length_a   1.000
_cell.length_b   1.000
_cell.length_c   1.000
_cell.angle_alpha   90.00
_cell.angle_beta   90.00
_cell.angle_gamma   90.00
#
_symmetry.space_group_name_H-M   'P 1'
#
loop_
_entity.id
_entity.type
_entity.pdbx_description
1 polymer ?
#
loop_
_entity_poly.entity_id
_entity_poly.type
_entity_poly.pdbx_seq_one_letter_code
_entity_poly.pdbx_strand_id
1 'polypeptide(L)'
;MNPPKIRILIVDDAGPVVVLCVNVLQALGYAVKGANRGETAVELLRKERFDLMVLDYKMPGMTGFEVYHQAKGLYPDIAVVLVTGHGSPEVITEANRLGFDSILLKPFTSDELRGTVEKVLADRGHVR
;
A
#
# COMPACT_ATOMS: atom_id res chain seq x y z
N MET A 1 17.72 18.85 13.26
CA MET A 1 17.11 17.52 13.35
C MET A 1 16.25 17.26 12.12
N ASN A 2 16.45 16.14 11.46
CA ASN A 2 15.67 15.80 10.26
C ASN A 2 14.27 15.35 10.68
N PRO A 3 13.23 15.71 9.91
CA PRO A 3 11.91 15.18 10.18
C PRO A 3 11.89 13.65 9.99
N PRO A 4 10.99 12.93 10.66
CA PRO A 4 10.86 11.50 10.45
C PRO A 4 10.50 11.21 8.98
N LYS A 5 11.04 10.12 8.46
CA LYS A 5 10.66 9.67 7.11
C LYS A 5 9.22 9.15 7.11
N ILE A 6 8.53 9.39 6.02
CA ILE A 6 7.24 8.75 5.76
C ILE A 6 7.50 7.25 5.55
N ARG A 7 6.72 6.40 6.21
CA ARG A 7 6.92 4.96 6.23
C ARG A 7 5.86 4.28 5.40
N ILE A 8 6.30 3.46 4.44
CA ILE A 8 5.42 2.79 3.47
C ILE A 8 5.64 1.29 3.52
N LEU A 9 4.54 0.53 3.53
CA LEU A 9 4.54 -0.92 3.45
C LEU A 9 4.02 -1.35 2.08
N ILE A 10 4.79 -2.19 1.39
CA ILE A 10 4.39 -2.76 0.10
C ILE A 10 3.99 -4.21 0.34
N VAL A 11 2.79 -4.58 -0.09
CA VAL A 11 2.26 -5.94 0.08
C VAL A 11 1.81 -6.48 -1.28
N ASP A 12 2.50 -7.49 -1.79
CA ASP A 12 2.19 -8.10 -3.09
C ASP A 12 2.83 -9.49 -3.12
N ASP A 13 2.09 -10.52 -3.56
CA ASP A 13 2.62 -11.88 -3.60
C ASP A 13 3.68 -12.10 -4.68
N ALA A 14 3.80 -11.19 -5.64
CA ALA A 14 4.83 -11.24 -6.66
C ALA A 14 6.09 -10.53 -6.15
N GLY A 15 7.11 -11.31 -5.78
CA GLY A 15 8.37 -10.78 -5.27
C GLY A 15 8.99 -9.69 -6.13
N PRO A 16 9.07 -9.86 -7.46
CA PRO A 16 9.61 -8.81 -8.33
C PRO A 16 8.85 -7.48 -8.25
N VAL A 17 7.53 -7.52 -8.06
CA VAL A 17 6.72 -6.31 -7.89
C VAL A 17 7.07 -5.63 -6.58
N VAL A 18 7.21 -6.40 -5.50
CA VAL A 18 7.62 -5.86 -4.21
C VAL A 18 8.97 -5.14 -4.33
N VAL A 19 9.95 -5.80 -4.94
CA VAL A 19 11.29 -5.23 -5.12
C VAL A 19 11.23 -3.93 -5.93
N LEU A 20 10.49 -3.93 -7.02
CA LEU A 20 10.33 -2.72 -7.85
C LEU A 20 9.75 -1.57 -7.04
N CYS A 21 8.65 -1.81 -6.35
CA CYS A 21 7.98 -0.76 -5.58
C CYS A 21 8.87 -0.24 -4.45
N VAL A 22 9.55 -1.15 -3.73
CA VAL A 22 10.46 -0.74 -2.66
C VAL A 22 11.57 0.14 -3.21
N ASN A 23 12.20 -0.26 -4.32
CA ASN A 23 13.30 0.50 -4.91
C ASN A 23 12.86 1.88 -5.38
N VAL A 24 11.72 1.96 -6.07
CA VAL A 24 11.20 3.23 -6.58
C VAL A 24 10.92 4.20 -5.43
N LEU A 25 10.25 3.73 -4.39
CA LEU A 25 9.82 4.61 -3.30
C LEU A 25 10.97 4.94 -2.35
N GLN A 26 11.92 4.03 -2.13
CA GLN A 26 13.13 4.34 -1.36
C GLN A 26 13.95 5.44 -2.04
N ALA A 27 14.05 5.39 -3.36
CA ALA A 27 14.78 6.42 -4.12
C ALA A 27 14.17 7.81 -3.95
N LEU A 28 12.88 7.88 -3.60
CA LEU A 28 12.19 9.15 -3.34
C LEU A 28 12.34 9.63 -1.89
N GLY A 29 13.02 8.87 -1.04
CA GLY A 29 13.29 9.27 0.34
C GLY A 29 12.37 8.67 1.38
N TYR A 30 11.45 7.78 1.00
CA TYR A 30 10.57 7.10 1.96
C TYR A 30 11.31 5.95 2.65
N ALA A 31 10.87 5.62 3.87
CA ALA A 31 11.29 4.39 4.55
C ALA A 31 10.31 3.29 4.15
N VAL A 32 10.79 2.30 3.39
CA VAL A 32 9.91 1.32 2.75
C VAL A 32 10.26 -0.09 3.19
N LYS A 33 9.25 -0.88 3.53
CA LYS A 33 9.38 -2.32 3.76
C LYS A 33 8.42 -3.07 2.85
N GLY A 34 8.77 -4.31 2.55
CA GLY A 34 7.97 -5.16 1.69
C GLY A 34 7.55 -6.44 2.38
N ALA A 35 6.39 -6.95 2.00
CA ALA A 35 5.90 -8.25 2.42
C ALA A 35 5.29 -8.94 1.20
N ASN A 36 5.55 -10.24 1.05
CA ASN A 36 5.01 -11.00 -0.08
C ASN A 36 3.82 -11.89 0.28
N ARG A 37 3.24 -11.67 1.45
CA ARG A 37 2.06 -12.38 1.96
C ARG A 37 1.30 -11.48 2.93
N GLY A 38 -0.01 -11.71 3.01
CA GLY A 38 -0.86 -10.95 3.92
C GLY A 38 -0.48 -11.15 5.39
N GLU A 39 -0.17 -12.39 5.79
CA GLU A 39 0.20 -12.72 7.16
C GLU A 39 1.45 -11.97 7.59
N THR A 40 2.47 -11.91 6.71
CA THR A 40 3.70 -11.18 6.99
C THR A 40 3.43 -9.67 7.12
N ALA A 41 2.57 -9.14 6.26
CA ALA A 41 2.17 -7.73 6.33
C ALA A 41 1.51 -7.42 7.67
N VAL A 42 0.58 -8.27 8.12
CA VAL A 42 -0.09 -8.07 9.41
C VAL A 42 0.90 -8.12 10.57
N GLU A 43 1.86 -9.04 10.53
CA GLU A 43 2.90 -9.11 11.56
C GLU A 43 3.73 -7.82 11.60
N LEU A 44 4.12 -7.29 10.45
CA LEU A 44 4.85 -6.03 10.39
C LEU A 44 4.03 -4.87 10.93
N LEU A 45 2.74 -4.82 10.59
CA LEU A 45 1.85 -3.77 11.10
C LEU A 45 1.70 -3.82 12.62
N ARG A 46 1.75 -5.00 13.21
CA ARG A 46 1.70 -5.13 14.67
C ARG A 46 2.98 -4.66 15.36
N LYS A 47 4.11 -4.73 14.68
CA LYS A 47 5.41 -4.39 15.26
C LYS A 47 5.79 -2.94 15.04
N GLU A 48 5.32 -2.32 13.95
CA GLU A 48 5.71 -0.96 13.62
C GLU A 48 4.61 -0.26 12.84
N ARG A 49 4.63 1.06 12.91
CA ARG A 49 3.64 1.91 12.28
C ARG A 49 4.05 2.23 10.84
N PHE A 50 3.06 2.30 9.96
CA PHE A 50 3.23 2.76 8.58
C PHE A 50 2.23 3.87 8.30
N ASP A 51 2.65 4.84 7.49
CA ASP A 51 1.80 5.96 7.08
C ASP A 51 0.91 5.59 5.90
N LEU A 52 1.42 4.71 5.02
CA LEU A 52 0.72 4.28 3.82
C LEU A 52 1.07 2.82 3.51
N MET A 53 0.09 2.10 2.99
CA MET A 53 0.28 0.73 2.52
C MET A 53 -0.15 0.65 1.06
N VAL A 54 0.71 0.06 0.21
CA VAL A 54 0.38 -0.31 -1.17
C VAL A 54 0.07 -1.79 -1.13
N LEU A 55 -1.17 -2.17 -1.41
CA LEU A 55 -1.70 -3.47 -1.07
C LEU A 55 -2.33 -4.15 -2.28
N ASP A 56 -1.77 -5.29 -2.69
CA ASP A 56 -2.35 -6.11 -3.76
C ASP A 56 -3.63 -6.79 -3.25
N TYR A 57 -4.65 -6.85 -4.10
CA TYR A 57 -5.90 -7.49 -3.74
C TYR A 57 -5.81 -9.01 -3.74
N LYS A 58 -5.31 -9.58 -4.84
CA LYS A 58 -5.37 -11.02 -5.06
C LYS A 58 -4.08 -11.70 -4.59
N MET A 59 -4.13 -12.31 -3.42
CA MET A 59 -3.02 -13.04 -2.83
C MET A 59 -3.51 -14.38 -2.29
N PRO A 60 -2.67 -15.44 -2.32
CA PRO A 60 -3.01 -16.70 -1.66
C PRO A 60 -3.17 -16.49 -0.15
N GLY A 61 -4.09 -17.19 0.46
CA GLY A 61 -4.36 -17.06 1.90
C GLY A 61 -5.21 -15.86 2.20
N MET A 62 -4.60 -14.78 2.68
CA MET A 62 -5.32 -13.55 2.99
C MET A 62 -5.49 -12.69 1.74
N THR A 63 -6.71 -12.22 1.50
CA THR A 63 -6.97 -11.23 0.44
C THR A 63 -6.54 -9.84 0.90
N GLY A 64 -6.43 -8.92 -0.07
CA GLY A 64 -6.13 -7.53 0.26
C GLY A 64 -7.17 -6.91 1.20
N PHE A 65 -8.44 -7.26 1.05
CA PHE A 65 -9.48 -6.72 1.94
C PHE A 65 -9.31 -7.21 3.39
N GLU A 66 -8.89 -8.46 3.58
CA GLU A 66 -8.62 -8.98 4.92
C GLU A 66 -7.44 -8.25 5.56
N VAL A 67 -6.36 -8.01 4.80
CA VAL A 67 -5.22 -7.23 5.29
C VAL A 67 -5.65 -5.79 5.61
N TYR A 68 -6.47 -5.20 4.74
CA TYR A 68 -7.00 -3.84 4.94
C TYR A 68 -7.75 -3.72 6.27
N HIS A 69 -8.64 -4.67 6.57
CA HIS A 69 -9.40 -4.64 7.82
C HIS A 69 -8.49 -4.76 9.04
N GLN A 70 -7.46 -5.62 8.97
CA GLN A 70 -6.49 -5.75 10.05
C GLN A 70 -5.71 -4.45 10.23
N ALA A 71 -5.25 -3.85 9.13
CA ALA A 71 -4.49 -2.60 9.20
C ALA A 71 -5.31 -1.46 9.78
N LYS A 72 -6.57 -1.31 9.35
CA LYS A 72 -7.45 -0.25 9.86
C LYS A 72 -7.82 -0.47 11.32
N GLY A 73 -7.89 -1.72 11.77
CA GLY A 73 -8.11 -2.02 13.18
C GLY A 73 -6.94 -1.59 14.06
N LEU A 74 -5.72 -1.69 13.54
CA LEU A 74 -4.52 -1.28 14.27
C LEU A 74 -4.25 0.23 14.12
N TYR A 75 -4.44 0.77 12.92
CA TYR A 75 -4.14 2.17 12.59
C TYR A 75 -5.28 2.74 11.75
N PRO A 76 -6.33 3.30 12.38
CA PRO A 76 -7.48 3.81 11.62
C PRO A 76 -7.13 4.86 10.56
N ASP A 77 -6.04 5.58 10.75
CA ASP A 77 -5.64 6.67 9.85
C ASP A 77 -4.66 6.24 8.77
N ILE A 78 -4.29 4.96 8.69
CA ILE A 78 -3.35 4.52 7.64
C ILE A 78 -3.97 4.74 6.26
N ALA A 79 -3.18 5.33 5.36
CA ALA A 79 -3.59 5.47 3.97
C ALA A 79 -3.35 4.15 3.23
N VAL A 80 -4.28 3.74 2.38
CA VAL A 80 -4.15 2.48 1.65
C VAL A 80 -4.45 2.68 0.17
N VAL A 81 -3.50 2.27 -0.68
CA VAL A 81 -3.65 2.18 -2.12
C VAL A 81 -3.88 0.71 -2.46
N LEU A 82 -5.01 0.39 -3.07
CA LEU A 82 -5.27 -0.97 -3.54
C LEU A 82 -4.66 -1.15 -4.92
N VAL A 83 -3.94 -2.26 -5.11
CA VAL A 83 -3.41 -2.63 -6.41
C VAL A 83 -4.17 -3.86 -6.90
N THR A 84 -4.67 -3.82 -8.14
CA THR A 84 -5.41 -4.94 -8.69
C THR A 84 -5.14 -5.06 -10.19
N GLY A 85 -5.05 -6.29 -10.69
CA GLY A 85 -4.99 -6.55 -12.11
C GLY A 85 -6.40 -6.63 -12.67
N HIS A 86 -6.61 -6.06 -13.84
CA HIS A 86 -7.90 -6.11 -14.56
C HIS A 86 -9.10 -5.86 -13.66
N GLY A 87 -9.16 -4.71 -13.06
CA GLY A 87 -10.13 -4.37 -12.04
C GLY A 87 -11.50 -4.97 -12.26
N SER A 88 -11.77 -6.07 -11.56
CA SER A 88 -13.13 -6.56 -11.44
C SER A 88 -13.98 -5.39 -10.95
N PRO A 89 -15.08 -5.04 -11.66
CA PRO A 89 -15.93 -3.94 -11.21
C PRO A 89 -16.38 -4.11 -9.76
N GLU A 90 -16.59 -5.35 -9.32
CA GLU A 90 -17.00 -5.64 -7.95
C GLU A 90 -15.92 -5.28 -6.93
N VAL A 91 -14.65 -5.59 -7.26
CA VAL A 91 -13.52 -5.26 -6.38
C VAL A 91 -13.36 -3.75 -6.27
N ILE A 92 -13.43 -3.04 -7.40
CA ILE A 92 -13.29 -1.59 -7.42
C ILE A 92 -14.42 -0.93 -6.63
N THR A 93 -15.66 -1.39 -6.84
CA THR A 93 -16.83 -0.87 -6.14
C THR A 93 -16.69 -1.08 -4.63
N GLU A 94 -16.28 -2.26 -4.22
CA GLU A 94 -16.10 -2.56 -2.79
C GLU A 94 -14.96 -1.76 -2.18
N ALA A 95 -13.85 -1.58 -2.89
CA ALA A 95 -12.74 -0.77 -2.41
C ALA A 95 -13.16 0.68 -2.19
N ASN A 96 -13.94 1.22 -3.11
CA ASN A 96 -14.47 2.59 -2.96
C ASN A 96 -15.42 2.68 -1.77
N ARG A 97 -16.28 1.69 -1.58
CA ARG A 97 -17.22 1.64 -0.45
C ARG A 97 -16.46 1.56 0.88
N LEU A 98 -15.38 0.79 0.94
CA LEU A 98 -14.59 0.61 2.15
C LEU A 98 -13.73 1.83 2.48
N GLY A 99 -13.51 2.73 1.53
CA GLY A 99 -12.76 3.95 1.77
C GLY A 99 -11.28 3.87 1.45
N PHE A 100 -10.87 2.98 0.52
CA PHE A 100 -9.49 2.99 0.04
C PHE A 100 -9.15 4.36 -0.55
N ASP A 101 -7.93 4.82 -0.29
CA ASP A 101 -7.50 6.16 -0.73
C ASP A 101 -7.33 6.25 -2.24
N SER A 102 -6.91 5.17 -2.88
CA SER A 102 -6.75 5.11 -4.33
C SER A 102 -6.70 3.68 -4.82
N ILE A 103 -6.86 3.49 -6.12
CA ILE A 103 -6.76 2.18 -6.77
C ILE A 103 -5.76 2.34 -7.92
N LEU A 104 -4.80 1.43 -7.98
CA LEU A 104 -3.75 1.40 -9.01
C LEU A 104 -3.87 0.10 -9.77
N LEU A 105 -4.08 0.18 -11.08
CA LEU A 105 -4.28 -1.01 -11.92
C LEU A 105 -2.96 -1.57 -12.41
N LYS A 106 -2.80 -2.90 -12.37
CA LYS A 106 -1.67 -3.60 -12.97
C LYS A 106 -1.92 -3.83 -14.47
N PRO A 107 -0.91 -3.71 -15.31
CA PRO A 107 0.45 -3.29 -14.99
C PRO A 107 0.53 -1.78 -14.82
N PHE A 108 1.36 -1.32 -13.91
CA PHE A 108 1.57 0.11 -13.70
C PHE A 108 3.04 0.46 -13.91
N THR A 109 3.29 1.72 -14.26
CA THR A 109 4.65 2.25 -14.42
C THR A 109 5.16 2.79 -13.08
N SER A 110 6.47 2.98 -13.00
CA SER A 110 7.08 3.65 -11.84
C SER A 110 6.50 5.04 -11.62
N ASP A 111 6.23 5.77 -12.70
CA ASP A 111 5.63 7.11 -12.60
C ASP A 111 4.21 7.07 -12.08
N GLU A 112 3.43 6.08 -12.49
CA GLU A 112 2.06 5.91 -11.98
C GLU A 112 2.07 5.56 -10.49
N LEU A 113 2.96 4.68 -10.07
CA LEU A 113 3.12 4.35 -8.65
C LEU A 113 3.50 5.59 -7.85
N ARG A 114 4.52 6.31 -8.30
CA ARG A 114 4.98 7.53 -7.63
C ARG A 114 3.87 8.57 -7.54
N GLY A 115 3.21 8.85 -8.64
CA GLY A 115 2.15 9.85 -8.67
C GLY A 115 1.00 9.51 -7.75
N THR A 116 0.59 8.24 -7.72
CA THR A 116 -0.49 7.78 -6.85
C THR A 116 -0.11 7.95 -5.38
N VAL A 117 1.10 7.52 -5.00
CA VAL A 117 1.57 7.63 -3.62
C VAL A 117 1.69 9.09 -3.20
N GLU A 118 2.29 9.93 -4.04
CA GLU A 118 2.44 11.36 -3.75
C GLU A 118 1.10 12.05 -3.55
N LYS A 119 0.13 11.74 -4.41
CA LYS A 119 -1.20 12.33 -4.31
C LYS A 119 -1.91 11.92 -3.02
N VAL A 120 -1.88 10.63 -2.70
CA VAL A 120 -2.54 10.12 -1.49
C VAL A 120 -1.91 10.74 -0.24
N LEU A 121 -0.59 10.81 -0.19
CA LEU A 121 0.09 11.41 0.96
C LEU A 121 -0.23 12.90 1.09
N ALA A 122 -0.27 13.63 -0.02
CA ALA A 122 -0.63 15.04 -0.01
C ALA A 122 -2.07 15.25 0.49
N ASP A 123 -3.01 14.42 0.02
CA ASP A 123 -4.41 14.47 0.44
C ASP A 123 -4.57 14.18 1.94
N ARG A 124 -3.65 13.41 2.51
CA ARG A 124 -3.63 13.09 3.94
C ARG A 124 -2.82 14.09 4.76
N GLY A 125 -2.29 15.15 4.15
CA GLY A 125 -1.51 16.17 4.84
C GLY A 125 -0.04 15.83 5.06
N HIS A 126 0.46 14.76 4.45
CA HIS A 126 1.89 14.43 4.50
C HIS A 126 2.62 15.21 3.40
N VAL A 127 3.62 15.98 3.81
CA VAL A 127 4.46 16.74 2.88
C VAL A 127 5.85 16.16 2.93
N ARG A 128 6.37 15.86 1.74
CA ARG A 128 7.70 15.29 1.59
C ARG A 128 8.76 16.38 1.47
#